data_5d60e463441eafda48188c2b9e73ec6b
#
_entry.id   5d60e463441eafda48188c2b9e73ec6b
#
_cell.length_a   1.000
_cell.length_b   1.000
_cell.length_c   1.000
_cell.angle_alpha   90.00
_cell.angle_beta   90.00
_cell.angle_gamma   90.00
#
_symmetry.space_group_name_H-M   'P 1'
#
loop_
_entity.id
_entity.type
_entity.pdbx_description
1 polymer ?
#
loop_
_entity_poly.entity_id
_entity_poly.type
_entity_poly.pdbx_seq_one_letter_code
_entity_poly.pdbx_strand_id
1 'polypeptide(L)'
;MLGRAFNGSGTPIDKGPPVLAEKFLNIQGQPINPYQRVYPEEMLQTGISAIDVMTSIARGQKIPLFSANGLPHNEIGAQIVRQACLVKGKDVTDHSDENFCVVFAAMGVNM
;
A
#
# COMPACT_ATOMS: atom_id res chain seq x y z
N MET A 1 9.24 -10.87 5.75
CA MET A 1 8.12 -11.08 4.81
C MET A 1 8.27 -10.31 3.50
N LEU A 2 9.21 -9.39 3.39
CA LEU A 2 9.48 -8.67 2.14
C LEU A 2 9.91 -9.62 1.02
N GLY A 3 9.44 -9.36 -0.19
CA GLY A 3 9.73 -10.19 -1.37
C GLY A 3 9.05 -11.55 -1.41
N ARG A 4 8.08 -11.82 -0.51
CA ARG A 4 7.35 -13.08 -0.42
C ARG A 4 5.99 -12.99 -1.09
N ALA A 5 5.49 -14.14 -1.57
CA ALA A 5 4.17 -14.28 -2.15
C ALA A 5 3.35 -15.35 -1.39
N PHE A 6 2.10 -15.01 -1.12
CA PHE A 6 1.17 -15.84 -0.35
C PHE A 6 -0.16 -15.99 -1.10
N ASN A 7 -0.86 -17.08 -0.84
CA ASN A 7 -2.25 -17.20 -1.27
C ASN A 7 -3.21 -16.49 -0.28
N GLY A 8 -4.50 -16.50 -0.58
CA GLY A 8 -5.51 -15.85 0.26
C GLY A 8 -5.65 -16.44 1.69
N SER A 9 -5.12 -17.62 1.93
CA SER A 9 -5.08 -18.26 3.26
C SER A 9 -3.79 -17.97 4.04
N GLY A 10 -2.89 -17.15 3.47
CA GLY A 10 -1.59 -16.85 4.07
C GLY A 10 -0.55 -17.95 3.90
N THR A 11 -0.81 -18.97 3.05
CA THR A 11 0.16 -20.01 2.74
C THR A 11 1.15 -19.52 1.68
N PRO A 12 2.47 -19.70 1.86
CA PRO A 12 3.46 -19.33 0.86
C PRO A 12 3.24 -20.07 -0.46
N ILE A 13 3.26 -19.35 -1.57
CA ILE A 13 3.21 -19.91 -2.94
C ILE A 13 4.57 -19.81 -3.64
N ASP A 14 5.52 -19.14 -3.04
CA ASP A 14 6.88 -18.93 -3.55
C ASP A 14 7.87 -20.06 -3.19
N LYS A 15 7.38 -21.20 -2.69
CA LYS A 15 8.19 -22.33 -2.21
C LYS A 15 9.11 -21.99 -1.02
N GLY A 16 8.93 -20.83 -0.40
CA GLY A 16 9.67 -20.43 0.78
C GLY A 16 9.16 -21.13 2.07
N PRO A 17 9.88 -20.98 3.17
CA PRO A 17 9.49 -21.57 4.45
C PRO A 17 8.17 -20.96 4.97
N PRO A 18 7.40 -21.70 5.80
CA PRO A 18 6.22 -21.16 6.45
C PRO A 18 6.60 -19.98 7.35
N VAL A 19 5.69 -19.01 7.44
CA VAL A 19 5.88 -17.85 8.32
C VAL A 19 5.51 -18.22 9.73
N LEU A 20 6.44 -18.02 10.66
CA LEU A 20 6.17 -18.17 12.09
C LEU A 20 5.50 -16.87 12.58
N ALA A 21 4.26 -17.00 13.05
CA ALA A 21 3.52 -15.85 13.55
C ALA A 21 4.00 -15.48 14.96
N GLU A 22 4.25 -14.21 15.18
CA GLU A 22 4.50 -13.66 16.51
C GLU A 22 3.20 -13.50 17.30
N LYS A 23 2.13 -13.08 16.60
CA LYS A 23 0.78 -12.91 17.17
C LYS A 23 -0.29 -13.33 16.17
N PHE A 24 -1.38 -13.88 16.70
CA PHE A 24 -2.60 -14.12 15.95
C PHE A 24 -3.66 -13.09 16.35
N LEU A 25 -4.17 -12.34 15.38
CA LEU A 25 -5.17 -11.33 15.59
C LEU A 25 -6.46 -11.70 14.84
N ASN A 26 -7.60 -11.24 15.36
CA ASN A 26 -8.86 -11.44 14.66
C ASN A 26 -8.87 -10.61 13.36
N ILE A 27 -9.19 -11.25 12.24
CA ILE A 27 -9.25 -10.60 10.93
C ILE A 27 -10.30 -9.49 10.85
N GLN A 28 -11.35 -9.56 11.66
CA GLN A 28 -12.36 -8.51 11.74
C GLN A 28 -11.88 -7.26 12.46
N GLY A 29 -10.76 -7.36 13.19
CA GLY A 29 -10.21 -6.27 13.97
C GLY A 29 -11.05 -5.93 15.20
N GLN A 30 -10.81 -4.74 15.71
CA GLN A 30 -11.55 -4.16 16.84
C GLN A 30 -12.45 -3.02 16.34
N PRO A 31 -13.55 -2.70 17.04
CA PRO A 31 -14.37 -1.52 16.76
C PRO A 31 -13.49 -0.26 16.74
N ILE A 32 -13.62 0.53 15.68
CA ILE A 32 -12.84 1.77 15.54
C ILE A 32 -13.49 2.84 16.43
N ASN A 33 -12.81 3.26 17.47
CA ASN A 33 -13.19 4.44 18.23
C ASN A 33 -12.84 5.70 17.44
N PRO A 34 -13.80 6.58 17.10
CA PRO A 34 -13.52 7.81 16.36
C PRO A 34 -12.44 8.70 17.00
N TYR A 35 -12.35 8.68 18.31
CA TYR A 35 -11.35 9.45 19.07
C TYR A 35 -9.90 8.97 18.83
N GLN A 36 -9.72 7.72 18.41
CA GLN A 36 -8.40 7.14 18.10
C GLN A 36 -7.95 7.37 16.68
N ARG A 37 -8.78 8.01 15.85
CA ARG A 37 -8.41 8.33 14.47
C ARG A 37 -7.43 9.49 14.43
N VAL A 38 -6.34 9.27 13.74
CA VAL A 38 -5.36 10.31 13.42
C VAL A 38 -5.63 10.79 12.00
N TYR A 39 -5.63 12.11 11.78
CA TYR A 39 -5.73 12.67 10.44
C TYR A 39 -4.45 12.37 9.66
N PRO A 40 -4.55 11.97 8.39
CA PRO A 40 -3.38 11.75 7.56
C PRO A 40 -2.67 13.09 7.29
N GLU A 41 -1.37 13.13 7.53
CA GLU A 41 -0.54 14.32 7.35
C GLU A 41 0.56 14.12 6.29
N GLU A 42 0.90 12.86 6.00
CA GLU A 42 1.98 12.51 5.10
C GLU A 42 1.47 12.26 3.69
N MET A 43 2.07 12.92 2.70
CA MET A 43 1.74 12.72 1.30
C MET A 43 2.48 11.50 0.74
N LEU A 44 1.74 10.64 0.04
CA LEU A 44 2.28 9.56 -0.76
C LEU A 44 2.48 10.04 -2.21
N GLN A 45 3.70 10.03 -2.68
CA GLN A 45 4.02 10.34 -4.06
C GLN A 45 3.91 9.08 -4.92
N THR A 46 3.07 9.11 -5.95
CA THR A 46 2.78 7.95 -6.80
C THR A 46 3.61 7.93 -8.08
N GLY A 47 4.21 9.05 -8.45
CA GLY A 47 4.91 9.22 -9.72
C GLY A 47 3.98 9.49 -10.91
N ILE A 48 2.67 9.66 -10.67
CA ILE A 48 1.69 10.03 -11.69
C ILE A 48 1.27 11.47 -11.43
N SER A 49 1.60 12.37 -12.36
CA SER A 49 1.40 13.82 -12.18
C SER A 49 -0.05 14.20 -11.95
N ALA A 50 -0.99 13.56 -12.62
CA ALA A 50 -2.42 13.83 -12.44
C ALA A 50 -2.90 13.52 -11.02
N ILE A 51 -2.37 12.47 -10.41
CA ILE A 51 -2.69 12.09 -9.03
C ILE A 51 -1.97 13.02 -8.05
N ASP A 52 -0.66 13.16 -8.20
CA ASP A 52 0.18 13.88 -7.24
C ASP A 52 -0.13 15.38 -7.18
N VAL A 53 -0.56 15.98 -8.31
CA VAL A 53 -0.85 17.42 -8.39
C VAL A 53 -2.32 17.74 -8.12
N MET A 54 -3.25 16.95 -8.67
CA MET A 54 -4.68 17.26 -8.65
C MET A 54 -5.44 16.56 -7.52
N THR A 55 -5.07 15.34 -7.20
CA THR A 55 -5.75 14.47 -6.24
C THR A 55 -4.76 13.75 -5.35
N SER A 56 -3.88 14.50 -4.72
CA SER A 56 -2.81 13.97 -3.87
C SER A 56 -3.31 12.92 -2.87
N ILE A 57 -2.53 11.89 -2.70
CA ILE A 57 -2.84 10.76 -1.82
C ILE A 57 -2.13 10.96 -0.49
N ALA A 58 -2.88 10.81 0.60
CA ALA A 58 -2.32 10.80 1.93
C ALA A 58 -2.19 9.37 2.47
N ARG A 59 -1.16 9.12 3.28
CA ARG A 59 -0.93 7.84 3.95
C ARG A 59 -2.14 7.46 4.81
N GLY A 60 -2.66 6.25 4.66
CA GLY A 60 -3.87 5.78 5.36
C GLY A 60 -5.19 6.11 4.67
N GLN A 61 -5.16 6.85 3.57
CA GLN A 61 -6.36 7.14 2.78
C GLN A 61 -6.77 5.94 1.93
N LYS A 62 -8.07 5.69 1.83
CA LYS A 62 -8.64 4.70 0.90
C LYS A 62 -9.03 5.38 -0.39
N ILE A 63 -8.47 4.91 -1.51
CA ILE A 63 -8.67 5.50 -2.81
C ILE A 63 -9.18 4.42 -3.76
N PRO A 64 -10.38 4.58 -4.32
CA PRO A 64 -10.84 3.72 -5.39
C PRO A 64 -10.28 4.18 -6.74
N LEU A 65 -10.02 3.22 -7.63
CA LEU A 65 -9.70 3.45 -9.02
C LEU A 65 -10.77 2.80 -9.88
N PHE A 66 -11.69 3.62 -10.40
CA PHE A 66 -12.77 3.16 -11.28
C PHE A 66 -12.37 3.37 -12.74
N SER A 67 -12.58 2.34 -13.56
CA SER A 67 -12.32 2.42 -14.99
C SER A 67 -13.25 1.49 -15.76
N ALA A 68 -13.37 1.73 -17.08
CA ALA A 68 -14.06 0.84 -17.98
C ALA A 68 -13.15 -0.28 -18.50
N ASN A 69 -13.75 -1.31 -19.11
CA ASN A 69 -13.01 -2.37 -19.76
C ASN A 69 -12.09 -1.82 -20.87
N GLY A 70 -10.87 -2.35 -20.94
CA GLY A 70 -9.87 -1.95 -21.93
C GLY A 70 -9.05 -0.72 -21.54
N LEU A 71 -9.32 -0.10 -20.41
CA LEU A 71 -8.47 0.98 -19.87
C LEU A 71 -7.34 0.42 -19.02
N PRO A 72 -6.20 1.13 -18.93
CA PRO A 72 -4.98 0.63 -18.30
C PRO A 72 -4.99 0.76 -16.77
N HIS A 73 -6.07 0.30 -16.11
CA HIS A 73 -6.20 0.40 -14.65
C HIS A 73 -5.18 -0.45 -13.90
N ASN A 74 -4.85 -1.63 -14.43
CA ASN A 74 -3.84 -2.50 -13.82
C ASN A 74 -2.44 -1.91 -13.95
N GLU A 75 -2.12 -1.31 -15.09
CA GLU A 75 -0.85 -0.64 -15.35
C GLU A 75 -0.68 0.57 -14.41
N ILE A 76 -1.75 1.33 -14.18
CA ILE A 76 -1.75 2.44 -13.21
C ILE A 76 -1.46 1.90 -11.80
N GLY A 77 -2.16 0.86 -11.38
CA GLY A 77 -1.91 0.20 -10.10
C GLY A 77 -0.48 -0.31 -9.96
N ALA A 78 0.03 -0.98 -10.98
CA ALA A 78 1.41 -1.48 -11.00
C ALA A 78 2.44 -0.35 -10.95
N GLN A 79 2.19 0.76 -11.64
CA GLN A 79 3.06 1.93 -11.60
C GLN A 79 3.08 2.57 -10.20
N ILE A 80 1.93 2.72 -9.55
CA ILE A 80 1.85 3.21 -8.17
C ILE A 80 2.66 2.31 -7.24
N VAL A 81 2.46 1.00 -7.30
CA VAL A 81 3.18 0.03 -6.47
C VAL A 81 4.69 0.12 -6.67
N ARG A 82 5.14 0.33 -7.90
CA ARG A 82 6.57 0.39 -8.24
C ARG A 82 7.22 1.69 -7.81
N GLN A 83 6.51 2.81 -7.88
CA GLN A 83 7.07 4.16 -7.73
C GLN A 83 6.64 4.86 -6.45
N ALA A 84 5.68 4.31 -5.69
CA ALA A 84 5.20 4.94 -4.47
C ALA A 84 6.33 5.17 -3.47
N CYS A 85 6.41 6.39 -2.96
CA CYS A 85 7.29 6.76 -1.86
C CYS A 85 6.65 7.84 -1.00
N LEU A 86 7.09 7.95 0.24
CA LEU A 86 6.69 9.05 1.11
C LEU A 86 7.49 10.30 0.74
N VAL A 87 6.82 11.45 0.74
CA VAL A 87 7.47 12.74 0.53
C VAL A 87 8.26 13.07 1.79
N LYS A 88 9.57 13.24 1.66
CA LYS A 88 10.43 13.67 2.76
C LYS A 88 10.01 15.06 3.26
N GLY A 89 9.95 15.23 4.56
CA GLY A 89 9.67 16.53 5.17
C GLY A 89 10.69 17.60 4.75
N LYS A 90 10.34 18.87 4.97
CA LYS A 90 11.16 20.02 4.56
C LYS A 90 12.52 20.13 5.26
N ASP A 91 12.79 19.37 6.29
CA ASP A 91 14.06 19.42 7.01
C ASP A 91 15.14 18.70 6.22
N VAL A 92 16.02 19.48 5.61
CA VAL A 92 17.19 19.02 4.84
C VAL A 92 18.17 18.20 5.70
N THR A 93 18.01 18.23 6.99
CA THR A 93 18.85 17.52 7.97
C THR A 93 18.27 16.18 8.42
N ASP A 94 17.01 15.88 8.06
CA ASP A 94 16.40 14.61 8.41
C ASP A 94 16.78 13.54 7.37
N HIS A 95 17.85 12.81 7.67
CA HIS A 95 18.31 11.66 6.91
C HIS A 95 17.62 10.35 7.34
N SER A 96 16.49 10.43 8.05
CA SER A 96 15.72 9.24 8.38
C SER A 96 15.09 8.69 7.09
N ASP A 97 15.73 7.67 6.54
CA ASP A 97 15.11 6.82 5.53
C ASP A 97 13.97 6.06 6.20
N GLU A 98 12.77 6.61 6.15
CA GLU A 98 11.60 5.88 6.60
C GLU A 98 11.43 4.64 5.74
N ASN A 99 11.45 3.48 6.39
CA ASN A 99 11.24 2.20 5.73
C ASN A 99 9.81 2.15 5.19
N PHE A 100 9.68 2.16 3.87
CA PHE A 100 8.41 2.07 3.18
C PHE A 100 8.31 0.72 2.45
N CYS A 101 7.22 0.00 2.68
CA CYS A 101 6.93 -1.24 1.97
C CYS A 101 5.53 -1.23 1.39
N VAL A 102 5.33 -1.95 0.31
CA VAL A 102 4.05 -2.09 -0.36
C VAL A 102 3.54 -3.52 -0.18
N VAL A 103 2.30 -3.65 0.25
CA VAL A 103 1.58 -4.93 0.27
C VAL A 103 0.60 -4.92 -0.88
N PHE A 104 0.79 -5.82 -1.83
CA PHE A 104 -0.05 -5.94 -3.01
C PHE A 104 -0.94 -7.17 -2.91
N ALA A 105 -2.26 -6.97 -3.01
CA ALA A 105 -3.25 -8.06 -3.06
C ALA A 105 -3.91 -8.08 -4.45
N ALA A 106 -3.74 -9.18 -5.18
CA ALA A 106 -4.32 -9.38 -6.50
C ALA A 106 -5.46 -10.39 -6.44
N MET A 107 -6.63 -10.02 -6.94
CA MET A 107 -7.80 -10.88 -7.04
C MET A 107 -8.39 -10.77 -8.44
N GLY A 108 -8.45 -11.91 -9.16
CA GLY A 108 -9.02 -11.96 -10.51
C GLY A 108 -8.21 -11.22 -11.57
N VAL A 109 -6.92 -11.00 -11.33
CA VAL A 109 -5.99 -10.40 -12.28
C VAL A 109 -5.09 -11.48 -12.86
N ASN A 110 -4.98 -11.56 -14.18
CA ASN A 110 -3.99 -12.41 -14.83
C ASN A 110 -2.60 -11.77 -14.64
N MET A 111 -1.69 -12.54 -14.06
CA MET A 111 -0.30 -12.14 -13.95
C MET A 111 0.50 -12.59 -15.16
#